data_2a4c0a54a04d1e40c66944d7b564522b
#
_entry.id   2a4c0a54a04d1e40c66944d7b564522b
#
_cell.length_a   1.000
_cell.length_b   1.000
_cell.length_c   1.000
_cell.angle_alpha   90.00
_cell.angle_beta   90.00
_cell.angle_gamma   90.00
#
_symmetry.space_group_name_H-M   'P 1'
#
loop_
_entity.id
_entity.type
_entity.pdbx_description
1 polymer ?
#
loop_
_entity_poly.entity_id
_entity_poly.type
_entity_poly.pdbx_seq_one_letter_code
_entity_poly.pdbx_strand_id
1 'polypeptide(L)'
;MDQSKTNIPRFAVKDKDSNTLLQLMTHITGSLHHTNTAQGKIPYVLLDLRQFPHDSNLTMNVLLNVLLQKKESLGKCLHAQFDNCYRENKNKFVLCLGSLLVEYAIFEEVFFNFLPVGHTHEDVDQMFSKIAEKLFRSDVYTISDLMSTVVDSYSPNINATLVGSLFNIKEWLEPHMSGTFGGHSKPHSFRFKTVDGKVRMHYRKWSNLPWKPETDDNFEESKGLICLKTVPSLEDIPDWVQPCLEKMDVDAIKKDIPERYKHRLPDSAIQEWRKFFENVKDYEKVPEERQNWPLKELADFCKQRSQARDTVPQVSEEVEAVIKRHIQDDTHITIGKQGRQYRNIDRVDDFSSIQVDDFVALYCPEYNEIPQLGQVKSRTATSFKVHWYQGSWDTAWKPWYTKAGRRRVPWEDMQEMESAIMWGFKLTTRKMLKKQTKEILRAKYEELMKARDCETC
;
A
#
# COMPACT_ATOMS: atom_id res chain seq x y z
N MET A 1 7.64 -5.26 -11.09
CA MET A 1 6.95 -5.72 -12.33
C MET A 1 7.95 -6.11 -13.40
N ASP A 2 7.65 -7.11 -14.24
CA ASP A 2 8.48 -7.51 -15.37
C ASP A 2 8.32 -6.49 -16.52
N GLN A 3 9.31 -5.63 -16.69
CA GLN A 3 9.31 -4.54 -17.68
C GLN A 3 9.24 -5.06 -19.13
N SER A 4 9.73 -6.27 -19.39
CA SER A 4 9.70 -6.87 -20.74
C SER A 4 8.28 -7.07 -21.28
N LYS A 5 7.28 -7.11 -20.41
CA LYS A 5 5.87 -7.28 -20.79
C LYS A 5 5.20 -5.99 -21.31
N THR A 6 5.83 -4.84 -21.14
CA THR A 6 5.29 -3.54 -21.56
C THR A 6 6.02 -2.94 -22.75
N ASN A 7 7.11 -3.57 -23.19
CA ASN A 7 7.88 -3.09 -24.34
C ASN A 7 7.07 -3.20 -25.65
N ILE A 8 7.26 -2.23 -26.54
CA ILE A 8 6.51 -2.08 -27.78
C ILE A 8 7.43 -1.83 -29.01
N PRO A 9 7.00 -2.13 -30.24
CA PRO A 9 5.75 -2.82 -30.58
C PRO A 9 5.77 -4.29 -30.15
N ARG A 10 4.60 -4.82 -29.87
CA ARG A 10 4.42 -6.23 -29.56
C ARG A 10 3.23 -6.80 -30.32
N PHE A 11 3.30 -8.10 -30.56
CA PHE A 11 2.28 -8.84 -31.29
C PHE A 11 1.75 -9.98 -30.43
N ALA A 12 0.43 -10.17 -30.41
CA ALA A 12 -0.20 -11.29 -29.70
C ALA A 12 0.25 -12.63 -30.30
N VAL A 13 0.33 -12.70 -31.64
CA VAL A 13 0.88 -13.86 -32.36
C VAL A 13 2.33 -13.57 -32.75
N LYS A 14 3.25 -14.31 -32.15
CA LYS A 14 4.68 -14.20 -32.43
C LYS A 14 5.08 -15.09 -33.59
N ASP A 15 5.87 -14.58 -34.48
CA ASP A 15 6.60 -15.34 -35.52
C ASP A 15 8.12 -15.27 -35.28
N LYS A 16 8.88 -15.90 -36.17
CA LYS A 16 10.34 -15.91 -36.06
C LYS A 16 10.94 -14.50 -36.15
N ASP A 17 10.37 -13.65 -36.99
CA ASP A 17 10.86 -12.29 -37.23
C ASP A 17 10.55 -11.36 -36.06
N SER A 18 9.37 -11.50 -35.42
CA SER A 18 8.99 -10.70 -34.25
C SER A 18 9.87 -10.95 -33.02
N ASN A 19 10.55 -12.09 -32.94
CA ASN A 19 11.48 -12.39 -31.83
C ASN A 19 12.80 -11.59 -31.93
N THR A 20 13.15 -11.06 -33.08
CA THR A 20 14.36 -10.26 -33.32
C THR A 20 14.09 -8.76 -33.36
N LEU A 21 12.85 -8.35 -33.15
CA LEU A 21 12.44 -6.95 -33.17
C LEU A 21 13.04 -6.18 -32.01
N LEU A 22 13.69 -5.07 -32.32
CA LEU A 22 14.05 -4.08 -31.31
C LEU A 22 12.78 -3.34 -30.85
N GLN A 23 12.59 -3.32 -29.55
CA GLN A 23 11.40 -2.72 -28.94
C GLN A 23 11.78 -1.46 -28.17
N LEU A 24 10.90 -0.48 -28.16
CA LEU A 24 10.97 0.60 -27.20
C LEU A 24 10.70 0.03 -25.82
N MET A 25 11.70 0.13 -24.95
CA MET A 25 11.55 -0.29 -23.57
C MET A 25 10.76 0.75 -22.79
N THR A 26 9.71 0.29 -22.13
CA THR A 26 8.88 1.12 -21.26
C THR A 26 8.88 0.57 -19.85
N HIS A 27 8.51 1.42 -18.90
CA HIS A 27 8.33 1.05 -17.52
C HIS A 27 6.98 1.55 -17.01
N ILE A 28 6.32 0.76 -16.19
CA ILE A 28 5.08 1.16 -15.55
C ILE A 28 5.17 1.04 -14.03
N THR A 29 4.75 2.11 -13.35
CA THR A 29 4.60 2.16 -11.91
C THR A 29 3.13 2.23 -11.57
N GLY A 30 2.65 1.31 -10.74
CA GLY A 30 1.24 1.22 -10.38
C GLY A 30 0.97 1.58 -8.92
N SER A 31 -0.18 2.20 -8.69
CA SER A 31 -0.71 2.49 -7.36
C SER A 31 -2.21 2.20 -7.32
N LEU A 32 -2.69 1.71 -6.18
CA LEU A 32 -4.11 1.52 -5.92
C LEU A 32 -4.53 2.41 -4.75
N HIS A 33 -5.51 3.27 -4.98
CA HIS A 33 -6.15 4.02 -3.93
C HIS A 33 -7.43 3.29 -3.47
N HIS A 34 -7.43 2.84 -2.22
CA HIS A 34 -8.59 2.21 -1.61
C HIS A 34 -9.57 3.29 -1.13
N THR A 35 -10.83 3.14 -1.47
CA THR A 35 -11.89 4.08 -1.10
C THR A 35 -13.01 3.39 -0.34
N ASN A 36 -13.73 4.13 0.49
CA ASN A 36 -14.94 3.66 1.16
C ASN A 36 -16.19 3.74 0.26
N THR A 37 -16.02 3.99 -1.04
CA THR A 37 -17.12 4.07 -2.01
C THR A 37 -17.40 2.70 -2.63
N ALA A 38 -18.54 2.57 -3.31
CA ALA A 38 -18.92 1.36 -4.06
C ALA A 38 -17.88 0.95 -5.13
N GLN A 39 -17.01 1.88 -5.58
CA GLN A 39 -15.91 1.56 -6.48
C GLN A 39 -14.78 0.78 -5.81
N GLY A 40 -14.66 0.87 -4.47
CA GLY A 40 -13.70 0.13 -3.65
C GLY A 40 -12.25 0.50 -3.90
N LYS A 41 -11.78 0.52 -5.15
CA LYS A 41 -10.38 0.76 -5.54
C LYS A 41 -10.30 1.62 -6.80
N ILE A 42 -9.38 2.56 -6.82
CA ILE A 42 -9.09 3.40 -7.98
C ILE A 42 -7.64 3.14 -8.40
N PRO A 43 -7.43 2.55 -9.58
CA PRO A 43 -6.09 2.23 -10.07
C PRO A 43 -5.44 3.42 -10.79
N TYR A 44 -4.15 3.60 -10.54
CA TYR A 44 -3.29 4.57 -11.20
C TYR A 44 -2.08 3.86 -11.79
N VAL A 45 -1.69 4.25 -12.99
CA VAL A 45 -0.46 3.80 -13.64
C VAL A 45 0.27 5.00 -14.22
N LEU A 46 1.54 5.12 -13.87
CA LEU A 46 2.45 6.04 -14.51
C LEU A 46 3.37 5.24 -15.43
N LEU A 47 3.37 5.63 -16.72
CA LEU A 47 4.21 5.03 -17.73
C LEU A 47 5.36 5.97 -18.04
N ASP A 48 6.59 5.47 -18.09
CA ASP A 48 7.76 6.19 -18.58
C ASP A 48 8.49 5.39 -19.66
N LEU A 49 9.30 6.09 -20.46
CA LEU A 49 10.11 5.52 -21.54
C LEU A 49 11.52 5.16 -21.06
N ARG A 50 11.68 4.93 -19.76
CA ARG A 50 12.95 4.68 -19.07
C ARG A 50 13.93 5.86 -19.12
N GLN A 51 13.46 7.05 -19.42
CA GLN A 51 14.23 8.28 -19.38
C GLN A 51 14.56 8.74 -17.96
N PHE A 52 13.87 8.21 -16.95
CA PHE A 52 14.11 8.52 -15.54
C PHE A 52 14.75 7.36 -14.79
N PRO A 53 15.57 7.63 -13.77
CA PRO A 53 16.05 6.58 -12.86
C PRO A 53 14.89 5.95 -12.10
N HIS A 54 14.89 4.60 -12.00
CA HIS A 54 13.97 3.91 -11.10
C HIS A 54 14.54 3.97 -9.68
N ASP A 55 14.18 4.99 -8.97
CA ASP A 55 14.62 5.25 -7.60
C ASP A 55 13.52 5.95 -6.78
N SER A 56 13.86 6.41 -5.58
CA SER A 56 12.91 7.06 -4.69
C SER A 56 12.32 8.36 -5.22
N ASN A 57 12.96 9.06 -6.18
CA ASN A 57 12.32 10.22 -6.82
C ASN A 57 11.02 9.80 -7.52
N LEU A 58 11.07 8.71 -8.30
CA LEU A 58 9.88 8.20 -8.99
C LEU A 58 8.78 7.84 -7.98
N THR A 59 9.11 7.08 -6.95
CA THR A 59 8.14 6.68 -5.91
C THR A 59 7.50 7.89 -5.22
N MET A 60 8.29 8.87 -4.82
CA MET A 60 7.79 10.07 -4.14
C MET A 60 6.91 10.92 -5.05
N ASN A 61 7.28 11.10 -6.32
CA ASN A 61 6.46 11.81 -7.30
C ASN A 61 5.14 11.09 -7.56
N VAL A 62 5.16 9.75 -7.70
CA VAL A 62 3.93 8.95 -7.86
C VAL A 62 2.99 9.14 -6.68
N LEU A 63 3.51 9.00 -5.44
CA LEU A 63 2.71 9.16 -4.24
C LEU A 63 2.09 10.56 -4.17
N LEU A 64 2.89 11.61 -4.35
CA LEU A 64 2.40 12.99 -4.28
C LEU A 64 1.36 13.29 -5.36
N ASN A 65 1.54 12.78 -6.59
CA ASN A 65 0.57 12.95 -7.67
C ASN A 65 -0.76 12.26 -7.37
N VAL A 66 -0.73 11.03 -6.85
CA VAL A 66 -1.95 10.31 -6.45
C VAL A 66 -2.67 11.04 -5.32
N LEU A 67 -1.94 11.51 -4.30
CA LEU A 67 -2.51 12.30 -3.20
C LEU A 67 -3.14 13.60 -3.73
N LEU A 68 -2.47 14.32 -4.64
CA LEU A 68 -2.97 15.54 -5.23
C LEU A 68 -4.27 15.32 -6.01
N GLN A 69 -4.33 14.26 -6.82
CA GLN A 69 -5.56 13.90 -7.54
C GLN A 69 -6.72 13.55 -6.60
N LYS A 70 -6.42 13.18 -5.35
CA LYS A 70 -7.42 12.81 -4.32
C LYS A 70 -7.58 13.83 -3.20
N LYS A 71 -7.00 15.02 -3.34
CA LYS A 71 -6.96 16.03 -2.27
C LYS A 71 -8.30 16.31 -1.61
N GLU A 72 -9.41 16.28 -2.37
CA GLU A 72 -10.76 16.52 -1.84
C GLU A 72 -11.24 15.42 -0.87
N SER A 73 -10.77 14.19 -1.04
CA SER A 73 -11.20 13.01 -0.28
C SER A 73 -10.17 12.52 0.74
N LEU A 74 -9.08 13.28 0.96
CA LEU A 74 -8.07 12.89 1.94
C LEU A 74 -8.64 12.92 3.36
N GLY A 75 -8.42 11.83 4.09
CA GLY A 75 -8.70 11.71 5.51
C GLY A 75 -7.59 12.30 6.39
N LYS A 76 -7.70 12.09 7.68
CA LYS A 76 -6.70 12.56 8.67
C LYS A 76 -5.43 11.68 8.69
N CYS A 77 -5.57 10.41 8.35
CA CYS A 77 -4.49 9.43 8.37
C CYS A 77 -4.22 8.89 6.97
N LEU A 78 -2.94 8.73 6.63
CA LEU A 78 -2.49 8.05 5.42
C LEU A 78 -1.94 6.67 5.79
N HIS A 79 -2.49 5.62 5.20
CA HIS A 79 -1.89 4.29 5.20
C HIS A 79 -1.38 3.97 3.80
N ALA A 80 -0.07 3.95 3.62
CA ALA A 80 0.54 3.57 2.35
C ALA A 80 1.33 2.27 2.51
N GLN A 81 1.15 1.37 1.56
CA GLN A 81 1.83 0.08 1.50
C GLN A 81 2.69 0.00 0.26
N PHE A 82 3.93 -0.43 0.43
CA PHE A 82 4.94 -0.51 -0.61
C PHE A 82 5.55 -1.90 -0.65
N ASP A 83 6.11 -2.26 -1.79
CA ASP A 83 7.05 -3.37 -1.82
C ASP A 83 8.32 -3.04 -1.01
N ASN A 84 9.12 -4.06 -0.71
CA ASN A 84 10.30 -3.91 0.13
C ASN A 84 11.58 -3.55 -0.66
N CYS A 85 11.45 -3.00 -1.86
CA CYS A 85 12.59 -2.55 -2.65
C CYS A 85 13.28 -1.36 -1.97
N TYR A 86 14.52 -1.59 -1.48
CA TYR A 86 15.25 -0.54 -0.75
C TYR A 86 15.65 0.63 -1.65
N ARG A 87 15.89 0.37 -2.93
CA ARG A 87 16.33 1.38 -3.90
C ARG A 87 15.23 2.39 -4.18
N GLU A 88 13.99 1.92 -4.30
CA GLU A 88 12.85 2.70 -4.74
C GLU A 88 11.98 3.15 -3.55
N ASN A 89 11.63 2.23 -2.67
CA ASN A 89 10.57 2.44 -1.69
C ASN A 89 11.08 2.51 -0.24
N LYS A 90 11.88 1.53 0.21
CA LYS A 90 12.26 1.43 1.63
C LYS A 90 13.59 2.10 1.91
N ASN A 91 13.63 3.39 1.83
CA ASN A 91 14.85 4.18 2.06
C ASN A 91 14.57 5.47 2.83
N LYS A 92 15.65 6.13 3.22
CA LYS A 92 15.60 7.36 4.03
C LYS A 92 14.78 8.49 3.40
N PHE A 93 14.79 8.63 2.07
CA PHE A 93 14.10 9.71 1.37
C PHE A 93 12.57 9.52 1.43
N VAL A 94 12.08 8.33 1.13
CA VAL A 94 10.65 8.00 1.22
C VAL A 94 10.16 8.15 2.66
N LEU A 95 10.95 7.72 3.66
CA LEU A 95 10.60 7.89 5.07
C LEU A 95 10.59 9.37 5.48
N CYS A 96 11.51 10.19 4.98
CA CYS A 96 11.47 11.63 5.22
C CYS A 96 10.25 12.30 4.58
N LEU A 97 9.79 11.83 3.41
CA LEU A 97 8.53 12.31 2.83
C LEU A 97 7.35 12.02 3.77
N GLY A 98 7.31 10.84 4.42
CA GLY A 98 6.30 10.54 5.45
C GLY A 98 6.29 11.57 6.59
N SER A 99 7.47 12.01 7.03
CA SER A 99 7.60 13.09 8.02
C SER A 99 7.09 14.43 7.48
N LEU A 100 7.42 14.79 6.24
CA LEU A 100 6.97 16.04 5.62
C LEU A 100 5.45 16.13 5.48
N LEU A 101 4.78 15.03 5.14
CA LEU A 101 3.32 15.00 5.03
C LEU A 101 2.62 15.35 6.35
N VAL A 102 3.26 15.07 7.49
CA VAL A 102 2.78 15.48 8.82
C VAL A 102 3.24 16.89 9.17
N GLU A 103 4.50 17.28 8.86
CA GLU A 103 5.04 18.64 9.13
C GLU A 103 4.22 19.73 8.44
N TYR A 104 3.76 19.46 7.22
CA TYR A 104 2.90 20.39 6.47
C TYR A 104 1.40 20.21 6.76
N ALA A 105 1.04 19.45 7.81
CA ALA A 105 -0.33 19.21 8.24
C ALA A 105 -1.27 18.71 7.11
N ILE A 106 -0.71 17.95 6.13
CA ILE A 106 -1.50 17.26 5.12
C ILE A 106 -2.23 16.09 5.76
N PHE A 107 -1.56 15.41 6.70
CA PHE A 107 -2.11 14.35 7.54
C PHE A 107 -1.76 14.56 9.01
N GLU A 108 -2.63 14.12 9.91
CA GLU A 108 -2.33 14.06 11.35
C GLU A 108 -1.35 12.93 11.66
N GLU A 109 -1.50 11.80 10.95
CA GLU A 109 -0.63 10.63 11.04
C GLU A 109 -0.39 10.00 9.68
N VAL A 110 0.81 9.46 9.49
CA VAL A 110 1.19 8.72 8.28
C VAL A 110 1.76 7.37 8.67
N PHE A 111 1.30 6.32 8.00
CA PHE A 111 1.78 4.96 8.17
C PHE A 111 2.35 4.44 6.86
N PHE A 112 3.63 4.08 6.86
CA PHE A 112 4.28 3.41 5.74
C PHE A 112 4.56 1.96 6.11
N ASN A 113 4.02 1.04 5.33
CA ASN A 113 4.19 -0.38 5.53
C ASN A 113 4.92 -0.99 4.33
N PHE A 114 5.83 -1.93 4.61
CA PHE A 114 6.65 -2.60 3.62
C PHE A 114 6.47 -4.10 3.75
N LEU A 115 6.10 -4.74 2.65
CA LEU A 115 5.85 -6.17 2.64
C LEU A 115 7.12 -6.99 2.89
N PRO A 116 6.99 -8.15 3.54
CA PRO A 116 8.07 -9.12 3.56
C PRO A 116 8.43 -9.60 2.16
N VAL A 117 9.72 -9.84 1.92
CA VAL A 117 10.19 -10.41 0.66
C VAL A 117 9.52 -11.79 0.43
N GLY A 118 8.92 -11.99 -0.74
CA GLY A 118 8.26 -13.24 -1.11
C GLY A 118 6.77 -13.33 -0.75
N HIS A 119 6.18 -12.28 -0.15
CA HIS A 119 4.75 -12.18 0.16
C HIS A 119 4.07 -11.11 -0.71
N THR A 120 4.10 -11.26 -2.01
CA THR A 120 3.68 -10.27 -3.01
C THR A 120 2.34 -10.60 -3.66
N HIS A 121 1.41 -11.28 -2.98
CA HIS A 121 0.07 -11.50 -3.51
C HIS A 121 -0.88 -10.37 -3.10
N GLU A 122 -0.62 -9.19 -3.63
CA GLU A 122 -1.41 -8.00 -3.34
C GLU A 122 -2.32 -7.58 -4.48
N ASP A 123 -3.23 -6.68 -4.17
CA ASP A 123 -4.16 -6.10 -5.13
C ASP A 123 -3.45 -5.41 -6.30
N VAL A 124 -2.30 -4.78 -6.03
CA VAL A 124 -1.44 -4.17 -7.06
C VAL A 124 -0.87 -5.25 -7.99
N ASP A 125 -0.47 -6.41 -7.48
CA ASP A 125 -0.01 -7.52 -8.30
C ASP A 125 -1.14 -8.09 -9.16
N GLN A 126 -2.36 -8.12 -8.64
CA GLN A 126 -3.54 -8.49 -9.44
C GLN A 126 -3.78 -7.50 -10.57
N MET A 127 -3.66 -6.19 -10.32
CA MET A 127 -3.75 -5.17 -11.37
C MET A 127 -2.68 -5.40 -12.43
N PHE A 128 -1.43 -5.59 -12.05
CA PHE A 128 -0.34 -5.88 -12.98
C PHE A 128 -0.53 -7.18 -13.75
N SER A 129 -1.10 -8.21 -13.11
CA SER A 129 -1.45 -9.46 -13.77
C SER A 129 -2.52 -9.26 -14.85
N LYS A 130 -3.52 -8.40 -14.62
CA LYS A 130 -4.54 -8.05 -15.62
C LYS A 130 -3.95 -7.25 -16.78
N ILE A 131 -3.07 -6.30 -16.50
CA ILE A 131 -2.33 -5.58 -17.55
C ILE A 131 -1.53 -6.58 -18.39
N ALA A 132 -0.77 -7.47 -17.76
CA ALA A 132 0.02 -8.47 -18.46
C ALA A 132 -0.84 -9.43 -19.30
N GLU A 133 -2.00 -9.88 -18.79
CA GLU A 133 -2.95 -10.71 -19.49
C GLU A 133 -3.51 -10.01 -20.74
N LYS A 134 -3.94 -8.75 -20.60
CA LYS A 134 -4.43 -7.95 -21.71
C LYS A 134 -3.36 -7.74 -22.78
N LEU A 135 -2.16 -7.33 -22.36
CA LEU A 135 -1.01 -7.16 -23.23
C LEU A 135 -0.61 -8.46 -23.95
N PHE A 136 -0.74 -9.60 -23.31
CA PHE A 136 -0.43 -10.90 -23.93
C PHE A 136 -1.37 -11.24 -25.07
N ARG A 137 -2.63 -10.81 -24.98
CA ARG A 137 -3.70 -11.12 -25.97
C ARG A 137 -3.90 -10.03 -27.02
N SER A 138 -3.21 -8.91 -26.92
CA SER A 138 -3.42 -7.74 -27.81
C SER A 138 -2.17 -7.45 -28.63
N ASP A 139 -2.39 -7.03 -29.85
CA ASP A 139 -1.37 -6.31 -30.60
C ASP A 139 -1.29 -4.89 -30.07
N VAL A 140 -0.07 -4.45 -29.74
CA VAL A 140 0.21 -3.11 -29.19
C VAL A 140 1.37 -2.52 -29.99
N TYR A 141 1.06 -1.64 -30.86
CA TYR A 141 2.03 -1.15 -31.84
C TYR A 141 2.76 0.11 -31.39
N THR A 142 2.07 1.00 -30.67
CA THR A 142 2.54 2.34 -30.35
C THR A 142 2.40 2.65 -28.86
N ILE A 143 2.90 3.82 -28.43
CA ILE A 143 2.72 4.33 -27.06
C ILE A 143 1.24 4.55 -26.76
N SER A 144 0.50 5.10 -27.74
CA SER A 144 -0.94 5.33 -27.61
C SER A 144 -1.72 4.03 -27.43
N ASP A 145 -1.36 2.97 -28.20
CA ASP A 145 -1.95 1.64 -28.03
C ASP A 145 -1.64 1.05 -26.67
N LEU A 146 -0.40 1.21 -26.20
CA LEU A 146 0.01 0.75 -24.86
C LEU A 146 -0.82 1.43 -23.77
N MET A 147 -0.95 2.75 -23.85
CA MET A 147 -1.75 3.52 -22.88
C MET A 147 -3.21 3.06 -22.88
N SER A 148 -3.84 2.93 -24.06
CA SER A 148 -5.21 2.44 -24.18
C SER A 148 -5.38 1.02 -23.65
N THR A 149 -4.44 0.13 -23.95
CA THR A 149 -4.45 -1.25 -23.47
C THR A 149 -4.33 -1.33 -21.96
N VAL A 150 -3.49 -0.48 -21.35
CA VAL A 150 -3.34 -0.36 -19.90
C VAL A 150 -4.63 0.14 -19.27
N VAL A 151 -5.21 1.23 -19.80
CA VAL A 151 -6.48 1.82 -19.30
C VAL A 151 -7.57 0.76 -19.24
N ASP A 152 -7.73 -0.01 -20.32
CA ASP A 152 -8.82 -0.98 -20.48
C ASP A 152 -8.55 -2.35 -19.84
N SER A 153 -7.43 -2.53 -19.18
CA SER A 153 -7.02 -3.85 -18.66
C SER A 153 -7.64 -4.23 -17.32
N TYR A 154 -8.20 -3.27 -16.61
CA TYR A 154 -8.70 -3.44 -15.25
C TYR A 154 -10.08 -2.80 -15.07
N SER A 155 -10.81 -3.19 -14.03
CA SER A 155 -12.10 -2.58 -13.67
C SER A 155 -12.06 -2.14 -12.20
N PRO A 156 -12.30 -0.84 -11.92
CA PRO A 156 -12.54 0.25 -12.88
C PRO A 156 -11.33 0.56 -13.74
N ASN A 157 -11.52 1.27 -14.85
CA ASN A 157 -10.46 1.64 -15.78
C ASN A 157 -9.29 2.33 -15.07
N ILE A 158 -8.07 2.02 -15.51
CA ILE A 158 -6.86 2.57 -14.93
C ILE A 158 -6.69 4.03 -15.34
N ASN A 159 -6.40 4.90 -14.36
CA ASN A 159 -5.93 6.26 -14.65
C ASN A 159 -4.47 6.19 -15.08
N ALA A 160 -4.21 6.12 -16.36
CA ALA A 160 -2.87 6.01 -16.90
C ALA A 160 -2.34 7.37 -17.35
N THR A 161 -1.07 7.66 -17.04
CA THR A 161 -0.39 8.91 -17.38
C THR A 161 1.01 8.60 -17.92
N LEU A 162 1.38 9.23 -19.03
CA LEU A 162 2.77 9.24 -19.53
C LEU A 162 3.55 10.30 -18.76
N VAL A 163 4.65 9.89 -18.14
CA VAL A 163 5.49 10.76 -17.30
C VAL A 163 6.39 11.61 -18.19
N GLY A 164 6.19 12.92 -18.20
CA GLY A 164 7.00 13.88 -18.94
C GLY A 164 8.12 14.53 -18.11
N SER A 165 7.91 14.66 -16.79
CA SER A 165 8.87 15.27 -15.87
C SER A 165 8.71 14.71 -14.45
N LEU A 166 9.80 14.74 -13.69
CA LEU A 166 9.83 14.36 -12.27
C LEU A 166 10.60 15.40 -11.46
N PHE A 167 10.08 15.79 -10.32
CA PHE A 167 10.82 16.62 -9.37
C PHE A 167 11.97 15.85 -8.72
N ASN A 168 13.14 16.47 -8.59
CA ASN A 168 14.30 15.92 -7.91
C ASN A 168 14.17 16.14 -6.37
N ILE A 169 13.18 15.45 -5.81
CA ILE A 169 12.84 15.54 -4.38
C ILE A 169 14.02 15.10 -3.50
N LYS A 170 14.83 14.15 -3.97
CA LYS A 170 16.00 13.65 -3.23
C LYS A 170 17.02 14.76 -2.96
N GLU A 171 17.47 15.46 -3.99
CA GLU A 171 18.42 16.55 -3.84
C GLU A 171 17.86 17.70 -3.00
N TRP A 172 16.59 18.06 -3.22
CA TRP A 172 15.91 19.07 -2.44
C TRP A 172 15.79 18.70 -0.95
N LEU A 173 15.57 17.41 -0.66
CA LEU A 173 15.35 16.93 0.70
C LEU A 173 16.66 16.64 1.46
N GLU A 174 17.72 16.24 0.77
CA GLU A 174 18.97 15.76 1.37
C GLU A 174 19.60 16.76 2.37
N PRO A 175 19.68 18.08 2.10
CA PRO A 175 20.21 19.05 3.05
C PRO A 175 19.44 19.15 4.36
N HIS A 176 18.18 18.72 4.38
CA HIS A 176 17.26 18.82 5.52
C HIS A 176 17.19 17.55 6.35
N MET A 177 17.77 16.45 5.88
CA MET A 177 17.68 15.15 6.53
C MET A 177 18.54 15.05 7.78
N SER A 178 18.05 14.33 8.78
CA SER A 178 18.84 13.99 9.96
C SER A 178 19.90 12.93 9.62
N GLY A 179 21.14 13.12 10.11
CA GLY A 179 22.23 12.18 9.91
C GLY A 179 22.13 10.87 10.72
N THR A 180 21.23 10.81 11.71
CA THR A 180 21.11 9.67 12.66
C THR A 180 20.24 8.51 12.16
N PHE A 181 19.96 8.46 10.90
CA PHE A 181 18.95 7.61 10.29
C PHE A 181 19.52 6.27 9.82
N GLY A 182 19.82 5.37 10.75
CA GLY A 182 20.34 4.02 10.46
C GLY A 182 19.34 2.90 10.75
N GLY A 183 19.56 1.70 10.14
CA GLY A 183 18.82 0.49 10.49
C GLY A 183 17.38 0.37 9.97
N HIS A 184 16.94 1.27 9.10
CA HIS A 184 15.58 1.29 8.52
C HIS A 184 15.25 0.08 7.62
N SER A 185 16.23 -0.76 7.30
CA SER A 185 16.01 -2.00 6.52
C SER A 185 15.26 -3.09 7.29
N LYS A 186 15.35 -3.09 8.63
CA LYS A 186 14.80 -4.16 9.48
C LYS A 186 13.29 -4.02 9.79
N PRO A 187 12.77 -2.83 10.18
CA PRO A 187 11.35 -2.66 10.44
C PRO A 187 10.52 -2.75 9.17
N HIS A 188 9.27 -3.22 9.28
CA HIS A 188 8.32 -3.29 8.17
C HIS A 188 7.20 -2.25 8.27
N SER A 189 7.01 -1.62 9.43
CA SER A 189 6.01 -0.55 9.62
C SER A 189 6.66 0.66 10.25
N PHE A 190 6.28 1.84 9.74
CA PHE A 190 6.72 3.15 10.21
C PHE A 190 5.50 4.03 10.41
N ARG A 191 5.49 4.80 11.49
CA ARG A 191 4.44 5.75 11.85
C ARG A 191 5.05 7.12 12.08
N PHE A 192 4.48 8.12 11.47
CA PHE A 192 4.88 9.52 11.63
C PHE A 192 3.74 10.28 12.27
N LYS A 193 4.02 10.98 13.35
CA LYS A 193 3.06 11.82 14.07
C LYS A 193 3.76 12.91 14.85
N THR A 194 3.03 13.95 15.21
CA THR A 194 3.52 14.99 16.11
C THR A 194 3.53 14.51 17.56
N VAL A 195 4.67 14.63 18.22
CA VAL A 195 4.85 14.37 19.66
C VAL A 195 5.61 15.57 20.23
N ASP A 196 5.06 16.23 21.25
CA ASP A 196 5.65 17.41 21.87
C ASP A 196 6.03 18.53 20.87
N GLY A 197 5.16 18.79 19.90
CA GLY A 197 5.34 19.82 18.89
C GLY A 197 6.37 19.51 17.80
N LYS A 198 6.92 18.30 17.75
CA LYS A 198 7.85 17.84 16.69
C LYS A 198 7.31 16.59 16.03
N VAL A 199 7.48 16.49 14.72
CA VAL A 199 7.13 15.24 14.01
C VAL A 199 8.18 14.19 14.30
N ARG A 200 7.69 13.03 14.74
CA ARG A 200 8.50 11.88 15.16
C ARG A 200 8.13 10.65 14.37
N MET A 201 9.14 9.87 14.02
CA MET A 201 8.97 8.55 13.41
C MET A 201 9.09 7.48 14.47
N HIS A 202 8.08 6.60 14.53
CA HIS A 202 8.11 5.35 15.26
C HIS A 202 8.16 4.19 14.26
N TYR A 203 8.70 3.06 14.70
CA TYR A 203 8.83 1.90 13.83
C TYR A 203 8.55 0.61 14.59
N ARG A 204 8.16 -0.43 13.86
CA ARG A 204 8.02 -1.78 14.39
C ARG A 204 8.37 -2.80 13.32
N LYS A 205 8.80 -3.98 13.75
CA LYS A 205 9.17 -5.05 12.82
C LYS A 205 7.94 -5.64 12.14
N TRP A 206 6.87 -5.87 12.91
CA TRP A 206 5.62 -6.44 12.44
C TRP A 206 4.44 -5.64 12.99
N SER A 207 3.29 -5.72 12.33
CA SER A 207 2.09 -4.96 12.69
C SER A 207 1.56 -5.25 14.10
N ASN A 208 1.79 -6.44 14.61
CA ASN A 208 1.41 -6.90 15.95
C ASN A 208 2.40 -6.53 17.07
N LEU A 209 3.56 -5.97 16.75
CA LEU A 209 4.55 -5.57 17.76
C LEU A 209 4.34 -4.13 18.21
N PRO A 210 4.73 -3.80 19.46
CA PRO A 210 4.67 -2.43 19.95
C PRO A 210 5.54 -1.50 19.09
N TRP A 211 5.15 -0.24 19.05
CA TRP A 211 5.93 0.79 18.38
C TRP A 211 7.22 1.07 19.16
N LYS A 212 8.32 1.25 18.43
CA LYS A 212 9.63 1.66 18.96
C LYS A 212 10.04 3.01 18.40
N PRO A 213 10.84 3.80 19.10
CA PRO A 213 11.12 3.64 20.55
C PRO A 213 9.82 3.73 21.35
N GLU A 214 9.79 3.03 22.48
CA GLU A 214 8.70 3.13 23.45
C GLU A 214 8.76 4.51 24.11
N THR A 215 7.61 5.14 24.30
CA THR A 215 7.53 6.45 24.92
C THR A 215 7.92 6.34 26.40
N ASP A 216 9.08 6.89 26.72
CA ASP A 216 9.50 7.17 28.08
C ASP A 216 9.63 8.69 28.22
N ASP A 217 8.82 9.30 29.08
CA ASP A 217 8.74 10.76 29.22
C ASP A 217 10.05 11.43 29.66
N ASN A 218 11.03 10.66 30.11
CA ASN A 218 12.29 11.18 30.64
C ASN A 218 13.42 11.29 29.59
N PHE A 219 13.27 10.67 28.41
CA PHE A 219 14.31 10.68 27.39
C PHE A 219 13.79 11.19 26.03
N GLU A 220 14.45 12.20 25.48
CA GLU A 220 14.06 12.79 24.19
C GLU A 220 14.09 11.76 23.04
N GLU A 221 15.03 10.81 23.06
CA GLU A 221 15.14 9.77 22.05
C GLU A 221 14.02 8.73 22.15
N SER A 222 13.44 8.50 23.32
CA SER A 222 12.33 7.59 23.52
C SER A 222 11.00 8.10 22.92
N LYS A 223 10.90 9.40 22.68
CA LYS A 223 9.72 10.02 22.08
C LYS A 223 9.56 9.76 20.58
N GLY A 224 10.54 9.15 19.92
CA GLY A 224 10.57 8.85 18.50
C GLY A 224 11.75 9.49 17.77
N LEU A 225 12.07 8.97 16.60
CA LEU A 225 13.20 9.43 15.79
C LEU A 225 12.82 10.69 14.99
N ILE A 226 13.74 11.62 14.88
CA ILE A 226 13.59 12.82 14.03
C ILE A 226 14.18 12.49 12.64
N CYS A 227 13.35 12.53 11.61
CA CYS A 227 13.78 12.29 10.23
C CYS A 227 14.44 13.53 9.60
N LEU A 228 13.97 14.72 9.98
CA LEU A 228 14.40 15.99 9.42
C LEU A 228 15.05 16.85 10.51
N LYS A 229 16.25 17.36 10.28
CA LYS A 229 16.89 18.36 11.15
C LYS A 229 16.33 19.77 10.95
N THR A 230 15.82 20.05 9.73
CA THR A 230 15.12 21.28 9.36
C THR A 230 14.00 20.93 8.39
N VAL A 231 12.91 21.69 8.41
CA VAL A 231 11.81 21.52 7.46
C VAL A 231 12.11 22.42 6.25
N PRO A 232 12.16 21.86 5.00
CA PRO A 232 12.39 22.67 3.80
C PRO A 232 11.25 23.68 3.59
N SER A 233 11.53 24.80 2.94
CA SER A 233 10.48 25.74 2.54
C SER A 233 9.72 25.20 1.33
N LEU A 234 8.38 25.29 1.33
CA LEU A 234 7.57 24.94 0.16
C LEU A 234 7.70 25.94 -1.00
N GLU A 235 8.26 27.14 -0.72
CA GLU A 235 8.59 28.12 -1.76
C GLU A 235 9.87 27.76 -2.51
N ASP A 236 10.70 26.89 -1.92
CA ASP A 236 11.89 26.36 -2.55
C ASP A 236 11.50 25.10 -3.33
N ILE A 237 11.10 25.30 -4.58
CA ILE A 237 10.59 24.22 -5.46
C ILE A 237 11.77 23.36 -5.93
N PRO A 238 11.68 22.02 -5.80
CA PRO A 238 12.72 21.11 -6.29
C PRO A 238 13.02 21.31 -7.78
N ASP A 239 14.27 21.10 -8.17
CA ASP A 239 14.64 21.00 -9.58
C ASP A 239 14.00 19.80 -10.25
N TRP A 240 14.06 19.75 -11.56
CA TRP A 240 13.65 18.56 -12.32
C TRP A 240 14.74 17.49 -12.30
N VAL A 241 14.34 16.23 -12.24
CA VAL A 241 15.23 15.12 -12.60
C VAL A 241 15.53 15.24 -14.08
N GLN A 242 16.80 15.31 -14.46
CA GLN A 242 17.19 15.36 -15.84
C GLN A 242 16.87 14.03 -16.53
N PRO A 243 15.99 13.98 -17.53
CA PRO A 243 15.73 12.77 -18.28
C PRO A 243 16.91 12.42 -19.16
N CYS A 244 17.14 11.12 -19.40
CA CYS A 244 18.22 10.61 -20.20
C CYS A 244 17.77 9.39 -21.01
N LEU A 245 17.87 9.45 -22.31
CA LEU A 245 17.52 8.38 -23.23
C LEU A 245 18.72 7.53 -23.67
N GLU A 246 19.92 7.73 -23.10
CA GLU A 246 21.13 6.99 -23.47
C GLU A 246 20.97 5.46 -23.42
N LYS A 247 20.06 4.97 -22.57
CA LYS A 247 19.77 3.52 -22.46
C LYS A 247 18.87 3.01 -23.58
N MET A 248 18.36 3.92 -24.43
CA MET A 248 17.52 3.62 -25.56
C MET A 248 18.38 3.79 -26.80
N ASP A 249 18.63 2.70 -27.54
CA ASP A 249 19.25 2.78 -28.84
C ASP A 249 18.23 3.30 -29.88
N VAL A 250 18.00 4.62 -29.83
CA VAL A 250 17.01 5.31 -30.66
C VAL A 250 17.26 5.07 -32.15
N ASP A 251 18.53 5.10 -32.58
CA ASP A 251 18.89 4.95 -33.99
C ASP A 251 18.60 3.54 -34.52
N ALA A 252 18.90 2.52 -33.69
CA ALA A 252 18.59 1.15 -34.04
C ALA A 252 17.08 0.89 -34.07
N ILE A 253 16.35 1.39 -33.08
CA ILE A 253 14.87 1.26 -33.02
C ILE A 253 14.23 1.99 -34.20
N LYS A 254 14.73 3.18 -34.55
CA LYS A 254 14.26 3.98 -35.67
C LYS A 254 14.42 3.29 -37.05
N LYS A 255 15.48 2.49 -37.19
CA LYS A 255 15.67 1.67 -38.41
C LYS A 255 14.73 0.46 -38.41
N ASP A 256 14.56 -0.19 -37.28
CA ASP A 256 13.84 -1.45 -37.22
C ASP A 256 12.32 -1.23 -37.34
N ILE A 257 11.74 -0.33 -36.54
CA ILE A 257 10.30 -0.26 -36.43
C ILE A 257 9.60 0.18 -37.71
N PRO A 258 9.88 1.35 -38.31
CA PRO A 258 9.15 1.82 -39.48
C PRO A 258 9.53 1.13 -40.77
N GLU A 259 10.74 0.58 -40.90
CA GLU A 259 11.23 0.02 -42.16
C GLU A 259 11.16 -1.52 -42.19
N ARG A 260 11.65 -2.19 -41.16
CA ARG A 260 11.70 -3.65 -41.14
C ARG A 260 10.34 -4.29 -40.88
N TYR A 261 9.49 -3.65 -40.07
CA TYR A 261 8.18 -4.17 -39.68
C TYR A 261 6.98 -3.49 -40.31
N LYS A 262 7.21 -2.65 -41.31
CA LYS A 262 6.13 -1.92 -42.06
C LYS A 262 5.01 -2.84 -42.55
N HIS A 263 5.30 -4.08 -42.89
CA HIS A 263 4.30 -5.04 -43.40
C HIS A 263 3.40 -5.63 -42.28
N ARG A 264 3.76 -5.42 -41.01
CA ARG A 264 3.01 -5.88 -39.85
C ARG A 264 2.37 -4.75 -39.02
N LEU A 265 2.79 -3.54 -39.26
CA LEU A 265 2.25 -2.35 -38.60
C LEU A 265 1.22 -1.69 -39.50
N PRO A 266 0.06 -1.26 -38.96
CA PRO A 266 -0.84 -0.40 -39.73
C PRO A 266 -0.17 0.95 -40.02
N ASP A 267 -0.59 1.59 -41.14
CA ASP A 267 -0.02 2.86 -41.57
C ASP A 267 -0.09 3.96 -40.52
N SER A 268 -1.16 3.98 -39.72
CA SER A 268 -1.31 4.89 -38.59
C SER A 268 -0.21 4.71 -37.54
N ALA A 269 0.15 3.48 -37.21
CA ALA A 269 1.22 3.20 -36.25
C ALA A 269 2.59 3.60 -36.83
N ILE A 270 2.83 3.36 -38.12
CA ILE A 270 4.06 3.82 -38.79
C ILE A 270 4.18 5.34 -38.74
N GLN A 271 3.10 6.07 -38.97
CA GLN A 271 3.07 7.54 -38.89
C GLN A 271 3.34 8.01 -37.43
N GLU A 272 2.74 7.37 -36.43
CA GLU A 272 2.97 7.70 -35.02
C GLU A 272 4.44 7.46 -34.63
N TRP A 273 5.05 6.36 -35.07
CA TRP A 273 6.47 6.10 -34.85
C TRP A 273 7.38 7.14 -35.53
N ARG A 274 7.07 7.56 -36.76
CA ARG A 274 7.83 8.62 -37.42
C ARG A 274 7.78 9.92 -36.62
N LYS A 275 6.58 10.32 -36.22
CA LYS A 275 6.39 11.50 -35.38
C LYS A 275 7.11 11.38 -34.01
N PHE A 276 7.08 10.21 -33.42
CA PHE A 276 7.83 9.95 -32.18
C PHE A 276 9.33 10.19 -32.37
N PHE A 277 9.92 9.62 -33.41
CA PHE A 277 11.36 9.79 -33.68
C PHE A 277 11.75 11.20 -34.14
N GLU A 278 10.87 11.96 -34.72
CA GLU A 278 11.09 13.38 -35.02
C GLU A 278 11.18 14.21 -33.74
N ASN A 279 10.38 13.85 -32.73
CA ASN A 279 10.25 14.59 -31.49
C ASN A 279 10.95 13.88 -30.29
N VAL A 280 11.74 12.85 -30.52
CA VAL A 280 12.33 12.02 -29.44
C VAL A 280 13.20 12.84 -28.49
N LYS A 281 13.87 13.89 -28.99
CA LYS A 281 14.68 14.80 -28.17
C LYS A 281 13.84 15.62 -27.19
N ASP A 282 12.54 15.77 -27.42
CA ASP A 282 11.66 16.50 -26.51
C ASP A 282 11.45 15.72 -25.21
N TYR A 283 11.61 14.40 -25.24
CA TYR A 283 11.57 13.56 -24.03
C TYR A 283 12.81 13.70 -23.13
N GLU A 284 13.86 14.38 -23.60
CA GLU A 284 15.05 14.76 -22.80
C GLU A 284 14.97 16.20 -22.28
N LYS A 285 13.94 16.95 -22.65
CA LYS A 285 13.72 18.30 -22.17
C LYS A 285 12.93 18.28 -20.87
N VAL A 286 13.30 19.17 -19.98
CA VAL A 286 12.51 19.49 -18.78
C VAL A 286 11.68 20.74 -19.06
N PRO A 287 10.50 20.86 -18.44
CA PRO A 287 9.72 22.09 -18.52
C PRO A 287 10.52 23.30 -18.06
N GLU A 288 10.43 24.42 -18.76
CA GLU A 288 11.13 25.67 -18.41
C GLU A 288 10.64 26.22 -17.06
N GLU A 289 9.36 26.06 -16.78
CA GLU A 289 8.75 26.52 -15.53
C GLU A 289 8.54 25.37 -14.55
N ARG A 290 8.90 25.59 -13.29
CA ARG A 290 8.67 24.66 -12.17
C ARG A 290 7.31 24.94 -11.51
N GLN A 291 6.24 24.86 -12.30
CA GLN A 291 4.88 25.08 -11.81
C GLN A 291 4.31 23.82 -11.16
N ASN A 292 3.33 24.01 -10.28
CA ASN A 292 2.51 22.94 -9.73
C ASN A 292 3.30 21.90 -8.91
N TRP A 293 4.10 22.38 -7.95
CA TRP A 293 4.74 21.49 -6.99
C TRP A 293 3.69 20.78 -6.12
N PRO A 294 3.47 19.43 -6.31
CA PRO A 294 2.35 18.72 -5.70
C PRO A 294 2.30 18.80 -4.17
N LEU A 295 3.45 18.79 -3.50
CA LEU A 295 3.49 18.91 -2.04
C LEU A 295 3.01 20.28 -1.56
N LYS A 296 3.37 21.36 -2.27
CA LYS A 296 2.90 22.72 -1.97
C LYS A 296 1.39 22.84 -2.18
N GLU A 297 0.90 22.36 -3.32
CA GLU A 297 -0.54 22.39 -3.61
C GLU A 297 -1.36 21.62 -2.58
N LEU A 298 -0.88 20.45 -2.15
CA LEU A 298 -1.50 19.66 -1.09
C LEU A 298 -1.53 20.42 0.24
N ALA A 299 -0.41 21.01 0.64
CA ALA A 299 -0.30 21.77 1.88
C ALA A 299 -1.22 23.00 1.87
N ASP A 300 -1.21 23.78 0.78
CA ASP A 300 -2.06 24.96 0.61
C ASP A 300 -3.54 24.57 0.64
N PHE A 301 -3.94 23.51 -0.04
CA PHE A 301 -5.31 23.00 -0.03
C PHE A 301 -5.75 22.58 1.38
N CYS A 302 -4.93 21.80 2.09
CA CYS A 302 -5.25 21.36 3.45
C CYS A 302 -5.35 22.51 4.44
N LYS A 303 -4.46 23.52 4.31
CA LYS A 303 -4.51 24.74 5.11
C LYS A 303 -5.81 25.53 4.88
N GLN A 304 -6.20 25.73 3.62
CA GLN A 304 -7.46 26.42 3.28
C GLN A 304 -8.68 25.67 3.83
N ARG A 305 -8.66 24.33 3.71
CA ARG A 305 -9.75 23.46 4.21
C ARG A 305 -9.88 23.53 5.74
N SER A 306 -8.76 23.62 6.46
CA SER A 306 -8.76 23.79 7.92
C SER A 306 -9.32 25.14 8.32
N GLN A 307 -8.87 26.22 7.68
CA GLN A 307 -9.38 27.58 7.93
C GLN A 307 -10.88 27.72 7.63
N ALA A 308 -11.36 27.08 6.56
CA ALA A 308 -12.78 27.08 6.23
C ALA A 308 -13.63 26.32 7.28
N ARG A 309 -13.08 25.31 7.94
CA ARG A 309 -13.78 24.61 9.05
C ARG A 309 -13.83 25.46 10.32
N ASP A 310 -12.78 26.21 10.60
CA ASP A 310 -12.71 27.10 11.77
C ASP A 310 -13.65 28.33 11.63
N THR A 311 -14.04 28.68 10.39
CA THR A 311 -15.00 29.77 10.11
C THR A 311 -16.47 29.34 10.09
N VAL A 312 -16.76 28.02 10.15
CA VAL A 312 -18.12 27.55 10.38
C VAL A 312 -18.49 27.88 11.83
N PRO A 313 -19.62 28.58 12.10
CA PRO A 313 -20.04 28.90 13.46
C PRO A 313 -20.05 27.63 14.31
N GLN A 314 -19.38 27.68 15.46
CA GLN A 314 -19.44 26.61 16.43
C GLN A 314 -20.89 26.22 16.63
N VAL A 315 -21.21 24.96 16.36
CA VAL A 315 -22.51 24.37 16.66
C VAL A 315 -22.76 24.69 18.14
N SER A 316 -23.88 25.35 18.45
CA SER A 316 -24.15 25.79 19.82
C SER A 316 -23.99 24.59 20.77
N GLU A 317 -23.47 24.82 21.99
CA GLU A 317 -23.31 23.79 23.01
C GLU A 317 -24.60 22.93 23.20
N GLU A 318 -25.77 23.51 22.93
CA GLU A 318 -27.04 22.80 22.95
C GLU A 318 -27.17 21.73 21.85
N VAL A 319 -26.68 21.99 20.62
CA VAL A 319 -26.72 21.04 19.51
C VAL A 319 -25.64 19.96 19.72
N GLU A 320 -24.47 20.30 20.25
CA GLU A 320 -23.47 19.32 20.68
C GLU A 320 -23.98 18.43 21.81
N ALA A 321 -24.72 18.98 22.77
CA ALA A 321 -25.38 18.22 23.84
C ALA A 321 -26.46 17.29 23.31
N VAL A 322 -27.21 17.71 22.28
CA VAL A 322 -28.20 16.87 21.60
C VAL A 322 -27.55 15.76 20.81
N ILE A 323 -26.47 16.05 20.07
CA ILE A 323 -25.67 15.03 19.35
C ILE A 323 -25.03 14.06 20.34
N LYS A 324 -24.44 14.53 21.42
CA LYS A 324 -23.87 13.67 22.48
C LYS A 324 -24.93 12.81 23.16
N ARG A 325 -26.14 13.32 23.40
CA ARG A 325 -27.26 12.52 23.92
C ARG A 325 -27.72 11.45 22.92
N HIS A 326 -27.82 11.76 21.63
CA HIS A 326 -28.21 10.78 20.62
C HIS A 326 -27.12 9.69 20.46
N ILE A 327 -25.84 10.04 20.51
CA ILE A 327 -24.73 9.07 20.48
C ILE A 327 -24.71 8.22 21.77
N GLN A 328 -25.05 8.78 22.93
CA GLN A 328 -25.20 8.03 24.18
C GLN A 328 -26.45 7.14 24.22
N ASP A 329 -27.55 7.55 23.58
CA ASP A 329 -28.75 6.73 23.49
C ASP A 329 -28.61 5.57 22.50
N ASP A 330 -27.82 5.71 21.43
CA ASP A 330 -27.50 4.60 20.49
C ASP A 330 -26.55 3.56 21.09
N THR A 331 -25.84 3.87 22.16
CA THR A 331 -25.01 2.90 22.90
C THR A 331 -25.83 2.10 23.95
N HIS A 332 -27.11 2.38 24.14
CA HIS A 332 -28.01 1.64 25.00
C HIS A 332 -28.90 0.66 24.22
N ILE A 333 -28.36 -0.57 24.07
CA ILE A 333 -29.06 -1.86 24.28
C ILE A 333 -30.39 -2.02 23.51
N THR A 334 -30.29 -2.69 22.40
CA THR A 334 -31.43 -3.42 21.83
C THR A 334 -31.64 -4.70 22.68
N ILE A 335 -32.59 -4.67 23.56
CA ILE A 335 -33.03 -5.85 24.28
C ILE A 335 -33.77 -6.75 23.29
N GLY A 336 -33.14 -7.82 22.85
CA GLY A 336 -33.80 -8.88 22.10
C GLY A 336 -34.85 -9.55 22.98
N LYS A 337 -36.02 -9.86 22.39
CA LYS A 337 -37.24 -10.42 23.01
C LYS A 337 -37.07 -11.78 23.73
N GLN A 338 -35.89 -12.15 24.23
CA GLN A 338 -35.68 -13.37 25.00
C GLN A 338 -34.66 -13.18 26.15
N GLY A 339 -34.82 -12.12 26.95
CA GLY A 339 -34.34 -12.09 28.35
C GLY A 339 -32.92 -12.55 28.68
N ARG A 340 -31.96 -12.50 27.78
CA ARG A 340 -30.53 -12.76 28.08
C ARG A 340 -29.76 -11.46 27.99
N GLN A 341 -29.39 -10.97 29.17
CA GLN A 341 -28.40 -9.90 29.30
C GLN A 341 -27.05 -10.38 28.77
N TYR A 342 -26.59 -9.81 27.69
CA TYR A 342 -25.18 -9.84 27.36
C TYR A 342 -24.50 -8.72 28.16
N ARG A 343 -23.71 -9.09 29.15
CA ARG A 343 -22.81 -8.17 29.85
C ARG A 343 -21.80 -7.65 28.83
N ASN A 344 -21.55 -6.34 28.83
CA ASN A 344 -20.32 -5.77 28.29
C ASN A 344 -19.16 -6.52 28.92
N ILE A 345 -18.44 -7.28 28.12
CA ILE A 345 -17.22 -7.94 28.53
C ILE A 345 -16.15 -6.88 28.40
N ASP A 346 -15.85 -6.21 29.51
CA ASP A 346 -14.53 -5.59 29.67
C ASP A 346 -13.52 -6.68 29.33
N ARG A 347 -12.73 -6.46 28.29
CA ARG A 347 -11.74 -7.41 27.75
C ARG A 347 -10.62 -7.63 28.78
N VAL A 348 -10.84 -8.49 29.72
CA VAL A 348 -9.80 -9.22 30.42
C VAL A 348 -9.99 -10.68 30.01
N ASP A 349 -9.58 -10.98 28.77
CA ASP A 349 -9.48 -12.37 28.35
C ASP A 349 -8.40 -13.02 29.19
N ASP A 350 -8.77 -13.97 30.02
CA ASP A 350 -7.82 -14.75 30.83
C ASP A 350 -7.11 -15.76 29.93
N PHE A 351 -6.09 -15.29 29.22
CA PHE A 351 -5.23 -16.12 28.37
C PHE A 351 -4.47 -17.21 29.16
N SER A 352 -4.50 -17.17 30.50
CA SER A 352 -3.87 -18.18 31.32
C SER A 352 -4.50 -19.57 31.12
N SER A 353 -5.74 -19.61 30.68
CA SER A 353 -6.50 -20.83 30.39
C SER A 353 -6.10 -21.56 29.10
N ILE A 354 -5.32 -20.93 28.20
CA ILE A 354 -4.79 -21.59 27.00
C ILE A 354 -3.78 -22.68 27.41
N GLN A 355 -4.02 -23.92 27.00
CA GLN A 355 -3.16 -25.06 27.28
C GLN A 355 -2.46 -25.59 26.05
N VAL A 356 -1.34 -26.31 26.26
CA VAL A 356 -0.69 -27.05 25.18
C VAL A 356 -1.66 -28.08 24.63
N ASP A 357 -1.66 -28.29 23.31
CA ASP A 357 -2.56 -29.09 22.51
C ASP A 357 -3.99 -28.57 22.32
N ASP A 358 -4.33 -27.42 22.91
CA ASP A 358 -5.58 -26.74 22.58
C ASP A 358 -5.62 -26.32 21.11
N PHE A 359 -6.81 -26.42 20.51
CA PHE A 359 -7.09 -25.66 19.29
C PHE A 359 -7.38 -24.21 19.64
N VAL A 360 -6.77 -23.33 18.90
CA VAL A 360 -6.92 -21.87 19.01
C VAL A 360 -7.31 -21.29 17.67
N ALA A 361 -8.28 -20.39 17.67
CA ALA A 361 -8.62 -19.54 16.55
C ALA A 361 -7.96 -18.18 16.77
N LEU A 362 -7.29 -17.70 15.74
CA LEU A 362 -6.46 -16.51 15.77
C LEU A 362 -7.07 -15.42 14.88
N TYR A 363 -6.99 -14.19 15.32
CA TYR A 363 -7.32 -13.05 14.51
C TYR A 363 -6.08 -12.64 13.69
N CYS A 364 -6.16 -12.89 12.40
CA CYS A 364 -5.16 -12.42 11.43
C CYS A 364 -5.88 -11.44 10.49
N PRO A 365 -5.68 -10.14 10.65
CA PRO A 365 -6.39 -9.11 9.87
C PRO A 365 -6.25 -9.26 8.35
N GLU A 366 -5.21 -9.97 7.93
CA GLU A 366 -4.87 -10.22 6.52
C GLU A 366 -5.74 -11.30 5.87
N TYR A 367 -6.50 -12.10 6.68
CA TYR A 367 -7.30 -13.24 6.23
C TYR A 367 -8.75 -13.08 6.71
N ASN A 368 -9.45 -12.08 6.16
CA ASN A 368 -10.73 -11.58 6.68
C ASN A 368 -11.94 -12.54 6.57
N GLU A 369 -11.86 -13.60 5.78
CA GLU A 369 -13.05 -14.43 5.47
C GLU A 369 -13.03 -15.79 6.16
N ILE A 370 -11.87 -16.27 6.59
CA ILE A 370 -11.69 -17.60 7.16
C ILE A 370 -10.90 -17.49 8.47
N PRO A 371 -11.40 -18.10 9.57
CA PRO A 371 -10.63 -18.11 10.80
C PRO A 371 -9.32 -18.85 10.59
N GLN A 372 -8.25 -18.31 11.14
CA GLN A 372 -6.97 -19.02 11.15
C GLN A 372 -6.94 -19.93 12.39
N LEU A 373 -6.83 -21.22 12.16
CA LEU A 373 -6.79 -22.21 13.26
C LEU A 373 -5.40 -22.79 13.41
N GLY A 374 -4.98 -22.92 14.66
CA GLY A 374 -3.75 -23.60 15.04
C GLY A 374 -3.94 -24.52 16.23
N GLN A 375 -2.99 -25.39 16.46
CA GLN A 375 -2.88 -26.20 17.68
C GLN A 375 -1.66 -25.73 18.46
N VAL A 376 -1.84 -25.39 19.73
CA VAL A 376 -0.77 -24.91 20.61
C VAL A 376 0.25 -26.01 20.84
N LYS A 377 1.53 -25.74 20.60
CA LYS A 377 2.64 -26.68 20.78
C LYS A 377 3.51 -26.37 21.99
N SER A 378 3.64 -25.11 22.32
CA SER A 378 4.27 -24.62 23.53
C SER A 378 3.74 -23.25 23.88
N ARG A 379 3.88 -22.81 25.11
CA ARG A 379 3.46 -21.48 25.55
C ARG A 379 4.46 -20.87 26.51
N THR A 380 4.48 -19.55 26.55
CA THR A 380 5.14 -18.72 27.56
C THR A 380 4.09 -17.89 28.29
N ALA A 381 4.48 -16.92 29.10
CA ALA A 381 3.55 -16.01 29.74
C ALA A 381 2.84 -15.07 28.75
N THR A 382 3.49 -14.70 27.64
CA THR A 382 3.03 -13.66 26.68
C THR A 382 2.78 -14.19 25.28
N SER A 383 3.22 -15.41 24.96
CA SER A 383 3.15 -15.96 23.61
C SER A 383 2.97 -17.48 23.62
N PHE A 384 2.54 -18.02 22.49
CA PHE A 384 2.43 -19.45 22.27
C PHE A 384 2.84 -19.84 20.85
N LYS A 385 3.37 -21.05 20.72
CA LYS A 385 3.74 -21.62 19.44
C LYS A 385 2.59 -22.43 18.89
N VAL A 386 2.17 -22.15 17.66
CA VAL A 386 1.09 -22.88 17.01
C VAL A 386 1.60 -23.70 15.82
N HIS A 387 1.06 -24.90 15.67
CA HIS A 387 1.08 -25.63 14.41
C HIS A 387 -0.21 -25.30 13.64
N TRP A 388 -0.06 -24.67 12.49
CA TRP A 388 -1.18 -24.20 11.68
C TRP A 388 -1.97 -25.31 11.02
N TYR A 389 -3.27 -25.06 10.82
CA TYR A 389 -4.20 -25.95 10.14
C TYR A 389 -4.80 -25.26 8.93
N GLN A 390 -4.91 -25.98 7.81
CA GLN A 390 -5.59 -25.55 6.60
C GLN A 390 -7.03 -26.05 6.60
N GLY A 391 -7.98 -25.18 6.29
CA GLY A 391 -9.39 -25.51 6.19
C GLY A 391 -10.21 -24.28 5.86
N SER A 392 -11.53 -24.43 5.95
CA SER A 392 -12.48 -23.33 5.82
C SER A 392 -13.69 -23.58 6.73
N TRP A 393 -14.65 -22.67 6.69
CA TRP A 393 -15.90 -22.83 7.43
C TRP A 393 -16.60 -24.15 7.15
N ASP A 394 -16.52 -24.67 5.94
CA ASP A 394 -17.30 -25.81 5.46
C ASP A 394 -16.45 -27.01 5.02
N THR A 395 -15.12 -26.92 5.20
CA THR A 395 -14.20 -28.01 4.91
C THR A 395 -13.48 -28.50 6.18
N ALA A 396 -12.91 -29.71 6.08
CA ALA A 396 -12.16 -30.29 7.19
C ALA A 396 -10.82 -29.57 7.40
N TRP A 397 -10.47 -29.34 8.66
CA TRP A 397 -9.20 -28.76 9.07
C TRP A 397 -8.11 -29.80 9.15
N LYS A 398 -7.03 -29.62 8.40
CA LYS A 398 -5.88 -30.53 8.31
C LYS A 398 -4.62 -29.81 8.74
N PRO A 399 -3.72 -30.50 9.47
CA PRO A 399 -2.43 -29.88 9.86
C PRO A 399 -1.66 -29.44 8.60
N TRP A 400 -1.09 -28.25 8.66
CA TRP A 400 -0.36 -27.64 7.56
C TRP A 400 1.13 -27.99 7.64
N TYR A 401 1.68 -28.46 6.52
CA TYR A 401 3.09 -28.82 6.40
C TYR A 401 3.72 -28.08 5.22
N THR A 402 4.93 -27.57 5.41
CA THR A 402 5.76 -27.01 4.35
C THR A 402 6.81 -28.04 3.89
N LYS A 403 7.43 -27.76 2.76
CA LYS A 403 8.54 -28.59 2.25
C LYS A 403 9.87 -27.93 2.66
N ALA A 404 10.70 -28.63 3.41
CA ALA A 404 12.10 -28.28 3.64
C ALA A 404 12.97 -29.34 2.92
N GLY A 405 13.36 -29.06 1.69
CA GLY A 405 14.00 -30.00 0.79
C GLY A 405 13.07 -31.19 0.46
N ARG A 406 13.49 -32.42 0.80
CA ARG A 406 12.68 -33.65 0.59
C ARG A 406 11.77 -33.99 1.76
N ARG A 407 11.81 -33.25 2.89
CA ARG A 407 11.04 -33.55 4.11
C ARG A 407 9.84 -32.62 4.22
N ARG A 408 8.73 -33.15 4.75
CA ARG A 408 7.59 -32.35 5.22
C ARG A 408 7.85 -31.94 6.65
N VAL A 409 7.82 -30.64 6.93
CA VAL A 409 7.93 -30.07 8.28
C VAL A 409 6.63 -29.37 8.64
N PRO A 410 6.17 -29.48 9.90
CA PRO A 410 5.01 -28.73 10.35
C PRO A 410 5.21 -27.22 10.13
N TRP A 411 4.18 -26.53 9.67
CA TRP A 411 4.22 -25.08 9.65
C TRP A 411 3.87 -24.57 11.05
N GLU A 412 4.88 -24.12 11.75
CA GLU A 412 4.76 -23.63 13.12
C GLU A 412 5.26 -22.19 13.19
N ASP A 413 4.57 -21.39 14.00
CA ASP A 413 4.90 -19.98 14.23
C ASP A 413 4.62 -19.58 15.67
N MET A 414 5.31 -18.51 16.15
CA MET A 414 5.07 -17.91 17.46
C MET A 414 4.00 -16.83 17.31
N GLN A 415 2.96 -16.93 18.12
CA GLN A 415 1.86 -15.98 18.18
C GLN A 415 1.75 -15.39 19.57
N GLU A 416 1.34 -14.13 19.65
CA GLU A 416 1.08 -13.46 20.93
C GLU A 416 -0.26 -13.91 21.52
N MET A 417 -0.38 -13.92 22.84
CA MET A 417 -1.62 -14.34 23.52
C MET A 417 -2.83 -13.53 23.03
N GLU A 418 -2.64 -12.25 22.79
CA GLU A 418 -3.69 -11.30 22.36
C GLU A 418 -4.25 -11.57 20.95
N SER A 419 -3.54 -12.35 20.11
CA SER A 419 -4.04 -12.77 18.82
C SER A 419 -5.09 -13.87 18.90
N ALA A 420 -5.20 -14.55 20.04
CA ALA A 420 -6.18 -15.59 20.26
C ALA A 420 -7.58 -15.01 20.49
N ILE A 421 -8.54 -15.42 19.67
CA ILE A 421 -9.94 -14.98 19.78
C ILE A 421 -10.86 -16.05 20.40
N MET A 422 -10.44 -17.30 20.32
CA MET A 422 -11.14 -18.44 20.94
C MET A 422 -10.18 -19.63 21.06
N TRP A 423 -10.25 -20.37 22.15
CA TRP A 423 -9.42 -21.54 22.40
C TRP A 423 -10.14 -22.64 23.17
N GLY A 424 -9.50 -23.81 23.32
CA GLY A 424 -10.03 -24.96 24.06
C GLY A 424 -11.19 -25.69 23.38
N PHE A 425 -11.54 -25.34 22.14
CA PHE A 425 -12.58 -26.05 21.39
C PHE A 425 -12.03 -27.32 20.72
N LYS A 426 -12.93 -28.24 20.40
CA LYS A 426 -12.58 -29.50 19.72
C LYS A 426 -13.21 -29.59 18.35
N LEU A 427 -12.43 -30.04 17.38
CA LEU A 427 -12.96 -30.41 16.07
C LEU A 427 -13.80 -31.71 16.17
N THR A 428 -14.72 -31.88 15.25
CA THR A 428 -15.50 -33.11 15.10
C THR A 428 -14.60 -34.28 14.69
N THR A 429 -15.11 -35.53 14.74
CA THR A 429 -14.40 -36.70 14.21
C THR A 429 -14.02 -36.56 12.72
N ARG A 430 -14.79 -35.79 11.96
CA ARG A 430 -14.49 -35.44 10.56
C ARG A 430 -13.56 -34.21 10.45
N LYS A 431 -12.97 -33.79 11.55
CA LYS A 431 -12.06 -32.60 11.64
C LYS A 431 -12.69 -31.29 11.20
N MET A 432 -13.99 -31.13 11.36
CA MET A 432 -14.71 -29.90 11.10
C MET A 432 -15.02 -29.15 12.39
N LEU A 433 -15.21 -27.84 12.28
CA LEU A 433 -15.73 -27.03 13.38
C LEU A 433 -17.17 -27.46 13.70
N LYS A 434 -17.50 -27.58 14.99
CA LYS A 434 -18.88 -27.80 15.44
C LYS A 434 -19.74 -26.59 15.09
N LYS A 435 -21.05 -26.79 14.86
CA LYS A 435 -21.99 -25.74 14.50
C LYS A 435 -21.94 -24.56 15.48
N GLN A 436 -22.03 -24.83 16.77
CA GLN A 436 -21.97 -23.81 17.82
C GLN A 436 -20.63 -23.06 17.82
N THR A 437 -19.49 -23.76 17.62
CA THR A 437 -18.16 -23.12 17.52
C THR A 437 -18.07 -22.19 16.32
N LYS A 438 -18.66 -22.56 15.17
CA LYS A 438 -18.73 -21.72 13.99
C LYS A 438 -19.52 -20.42 14.25
N GLU A 439 -20.69 -20.54 14.88
CA GLU A 439 -21.56 -19.40 15.19
C GLU A 439 -20.85 -18.42 16.12
N ILE A 440 -20.20 -18.89 17.19
CA ILE A 440 -19.46 -18.05 18.11
C ILE A 440 -18.26 -17.38 17.43
N LEU A 441 -17.49 -18.13 16.65
CA LEU A 441 -16.35 -17.58 15.92
C LEU A 441 -16.77 -16.53 14.89
N ARG A 442 -17.83 -16.76 14.13
CA ARG A 442 -18.34 -15.77 13.18
C ARG A 442 -18.74 -14.47 13.88
N ALA A 443 -19.48 -14.58 14.98
CA ALA A 443 -19.88 -13.42 15.77
C ALA A 443 -18.66 -12.62 16.28
N LYS A 444 -17.65 -13.30 16.81
CA LYS A 444 -16.40 -12.67 17.26
C LYS A 444 -15.62 -12.00 16.12
N TYR A 445 -15.55 -12.64 14.95
CA TYR A 445 -14.92 -12.04 13.78
C TYR A 445 -15.66 -10.80 13.30
N GLU A 446 -17.00 -10.85 13.21
CA GLU A 446 -17.83 -9.71 12.83
C GLU A 446 -17.68 -8.55 13.82
N GLU A 447 -17.59 -8.84 15.12
CA GLU A 447 -17.33 -7.84 16.16
C GLU A 447 -15.97 -7.18 15.99
N LEU A 448 -14.91 -7.98 15.77
CA LEU A 448 -13.56 -7.47 15.54
C LEU A 448 -13.44 -6.66 14.24
N MET A 449 -14.13 -7.08 13.19
CA MET A 449 -14.18 -6.32 11.94
C MET A 449 -14.91 -4.99 12.11
N LYS A 450 -16.06 -4.97 12.82
CA LYS A 450 -16.77 -3.72 13.13
C LYS A 450 -15.96 -2.79 14.01
N ALA A 451 -15.26 -3.31 15.02
CA ALA A 451 -14.36 -2.51 15.86
C ALA A 451 -13.22 -1.89 15.04
N ARG A 452 -12.65 -2.64 14.10
CA ARG A 452 -11.64 -2.14 13.16
C ARG A 452 -12.19 -1.06 12.23
N ASP A 453 -13.41 -1.23 11.72
CA ASP A 453 -14.05 -0.23 10.85
C ASP A 453 -14.39 1.05 11.62
N CYS A 454 -14.67 0.96 12.92
CA CYS A 454 -14.86 2.13 13.80
C CYS A 454 -13.54 2.81 14.19
N GLU A 455 -12.41 2.07 14.27
CA GLU A 455 -11.07 2.65 14.50
C GLU A 455 -10.50 3.30 13.23
N THR A 456 -11.09 3.04 12.07
CA THR A 456 -10.70 3.62 10.77
C THR A 456 -11.62 4.77 10.32
N CYS A 457 -12.65 5.09 11.07
CA CYS A 457 -13.46 6.32 10.97
C CYS A 457 -12.92 7.38 11.92
#